data_86349fb2e63f316c638ab4ee1ff141cd
#
_entry.id   86349fb2e63f316c638ab4ee1ff141cd
#
_cell.length_a   1.000
_cell.length_b   1.000
_cell.length_c   1.000
_cell.angle_alpha   90.00
_cell.angle_beta   90.00
_cell.angle_gamma   90.00
#
_symmetry.space_group_name_H-M   'P 1'
#
loop_
_entity.id
_entity.type
_entity.pdbx_description
1 polymer ?
#
loop_
_entity_poly.entity_id
_entity_poly.type
_entity_poly.pdbx_seq_one_letter_code
_entity_poly.pdbx_strand_id
1 'polypeptide(L)'
;MTNDPFPDLPRSDPLAAVSPLDGRYAGRTAPLAPYASEAGLMRARTRVEVAYLIALAELDATPITIDDDAVAALRDVYESFAADDARLIKALEREGAEGYAATNHDVKAVEYFLRVRLDDLASADVIDDAETLYPWIHFGLTSEDVNNLAHRLLVKPAVTEVIVPAIREVRNALTDLAREHRDTPMLARTHGQPATPTTFGKEMAVYAARLGRSLGRVDDAVSGISGKLAGASGSYAAHVAAYPDVDWRAFSASFVRGLGFDHTPIATQVNPCDDLAALFDALRGVNNVLLDLDLDAWLYVSDRYLGQRTVAGETGSSTMPHKVNPIDFENSEGNLSKANSDLVFLGDYVTTSRLQRDLSDSTVKRNVGAALAHCLIGYSKATDGLEKVVPNEAVMREELADTPVVIGEAVQTILRREGDTDAYERVKDLSRGKRVTLDNFRALFDDLDVDEDVRAELKALTPAAYTGVADELVDDLDE
;
A
#
# COMPACT_ATOMS: atom_id res chain seq x y z
N MET A 1 -30.51 18.09 -24.08
CA MET A 1 -29.18 18.17 -24.72
C MET A 1 -28.28 18.83 -23.69
N THR A 2 -27.39 18.10 -23.05
CA THR A 2 -26.39 18.67 -22.16
C THR A 2 -25.44 19.47 -23.05
N ASN A 3 -25.37 20.81 -22.85
CA ASN A 3 -24.33 21.62 -23.49
C ASN A 3 -22.97 21.13 -22.95
N ASP A 4 -22.28 20.33 -23.75
CA ASP A 4 -20.91 19.98 -23.45
C ASP A 4 -20.04 21.24 -23.62
N PRO A 5 -19.43 21.77 -22.58
CA PRO A 5 -18.61 22.98 -22.68
C PRO A 5 -17.30 22.74 -23.44
N PHE A 6 -16.94 21.47 -23.69
CA PHE A 6 -15.70 21.05 -24.37
C PHE A 6 -16.00 20.04 -25.49
N PRO A 7 -16.76 20.43 -26.54
CA PRO A 7 -17.23 19.49 -27.57
C PRO A 7 -16.08 18.85 -28.37
N ASP A 8 -14.92 19.50 -28.41
CA ASP A 8 -13.73 19.04 -29.14
C ASP A 8 -12.79 18.18 -28.27
N LEU A 9 -13.10 17.99 -26.98
CA LEU A 9 -12.28 17.19 -26.07
C LEU A 9 -12.87 15.77 -25.95
N PRO A 10 -12.20 14.73 -26.50
CA PRO A 10 -12.69 13.37 -26.41
C PRO A 10 -12.81 12.93 -24.93
N ARG A 11 -13.82 12.13 -24.60
CA ARG A 11 -13.99 11.56 -23.24
C ARG A 11 -12.83 10.67 -22.80
N SER A 12 -12.05 10.15 -23.75
CA SER A 12 -10.84 9.39 -23.52
C SER A 12 -9.59 10.23 -23.23
N ASP A 13 -9.69 11.56 -23.40
CA ASP A 13 -8.57 12.46 -23.07
C ASP A 13 -8.44 12.60 -21.54
N PRO A 14 -7.24 12.49 -20.96
CA PRO A 14 -7.02 12.69 -19.53
C PRO A 14 -7.55 14.03 -19.00
N LEU A 15 -7.59 15.08 -19.83
CA LEU A 15 -8.17 16.38 -19.45
C LEU A 15 -9.69 16.32 -19.28
N ALA A 16 -10.38 15.33 -19.89
CA ALA A 16 -11.81 15.09 -19.73
C ALA A 16 -12.14 14.10 -18.63
N ALA A 17 -11.13 13.52 -17.95
CA ALA A 17 -11.32 12.53 -16.92
C ALA A 17 -12.03 13.10 -15.70
N VAL A 18 -13.06 12.41 -15.22
CA VAL A 18 -13.82 12.80 -14.02
C VAL A 18 -13.01 12.50 -12.75
N SER A 19 -12.21 11.43 -12.78
CA SER A 19 -11.31 11.09 -11.69
C SER A 19 -9.93 11.71 -11.89
N PRO A 20 -9.32 12.34 -10.87
CA PRO A 20 -7.94 12.81 -10.96
C PRO A 20 -6.94 11.66 -11.16
N LEU A 21 -7.30 10.43 -10.81
CA LEU A 21 -6.47 9.24 -11.00
C LEU A 21 -6.19 8.97 -12.48
N ASP A 22 -7.21 9.17 -13.34
CA ASP A 22 -7.15 8.97 -14.79
C ASP A 22 -6.79 10.26 -15.56
N GLY A 23 -6.75 11.39 -14.84
CA GLY A 23 -6.39 12.71 -15.37
C GLY A 23 -5.03 13.17 -14.88
N ARG A 24 -5.05 14.04 -13.87
CA ARG A 24 -3.84 14.69 -13.31
C ARG A 24 -2.75 13.69 -12.88
N TYR A 25 -3.15 12.54 -12.33
CA TYR A 25 -2.23 11.53 -11.79
C TYR A 25 -2.05 10.31 -12.70
N ALA A 26 -2.60 10.31 -13.92
CA ALA A 26 -2.57 9.15 -14.82
C ALA A 26 -1.17 8.55 -15.02
N GLY A 27 -0.12 9.39 -15.12
CA GLY A 27 1.26 8.91 -15.24
C GLY A 27 1.76 8.16 -14.00
N ARG A 28 1.32 8.57 -12.79
CA ARG A 28 1.74 7.92 -11.53
C ARG A 28 0.95 6.64 -11.24
N THR A 29 -0.30 6.58 -11.69
CA THR A 29 -1.19 5.43 -11.50
C THR A 29 -1.03 4.36 -12.59
N ALA A 30 -0.35 4.68 -13.69
CA ALA A 30 -0.14 3.79 -14.83
C ALA A 30 0.38 2.37 -14.44
N PRO A 31 1.29 2.19 -13.48
CA PRO A 31 1.74 0.85 -13.05
C PRO A 31 0.61 -0.04 -12.52
N LEU A 32 -0.49 0.53 -12.03
CA LEU A 32 -1.65 -0.21 -11.55
C LEU A 32 -2.63 -0.60 -12.67
N ALA A 33 -2.52 -0.04 -13.86
CA ALA A 33 -3.47 -0.30 -14.95
C ALA A 33 -3.65 -1.80 -15.29
N PRO A 34 -2.60 -2.65 -15.31
CA PRO A 34 -2.76 -4.08 -15.57
C PRO A 34 -3.61 -4.82 -14.53
N TYR A 35 -3.72 -4.28 -13.31
CA TYR A 35 -4.35 -4.88 -12.14
C TYR A 35 -5.67 -4.22 -11.74
N ALA A 36 -5.87 -2.96 -12.09
CA ALA A 36 -6.99 -2.16 -11.62
C ALA A 36 -7.98 -1.74 -12.71
N SER A 37 -7.68 -2.05 -13.98
CA SER A 37 -8.55 -1.71 -15.11
C SER A 37 -9.61 -2.78 -15.38
N GLU A 38 -10.65 -2.40 -16.15
CA GLU A 38 -11.64 -3.35 -16.64
C GLU A 38 -11.01 -4.41 -17.55
N ALA A 39 -10.05 -4.04 -18.40
CA ALA A 39 -9.30 -4.98 -19.24
C ALA A 39 -8.47 -5.97 -18.39
N GLY A 40 -7.86 -5.51 -17.31
CA GLY A 40 -7.19 -6.39 -16.33
C GLY A 40 -8.14 -7.42 -15.73
N LEU A 41 -9.35 -7.00 -15.35
CA LEU A 41 -10.37 -7.92 -14.83
C LEU A 41 -10.85 -8.93 -15.88
N MET A 42 -11.04 -8.51 -17.13
CA MET A 42 -11.38 -9.41 -18.24
C MET A 42 -10.29 -10.45 -18.44
N ARG A 43 -9.03 -10.05 -18.49
CA ARG A 43 -7.87 -10.96 -18.58
C ARG A 43 -7.82 -11.95 -17.43
N ALA A 44 -8.02 -11.50 -16.21
CA ALA A 44 -7.99 -12.35 -15.02
C ALA A 44 -9.13 -13.38 -15.02
N ARG A 45 -10.34 -13.00 -15.45
CA ARG A 45 -11.46 -13.93 -15.64
C ARG A 45 -11.16 -14.96 -16.72
N THR A 46 -10.63 -14.53 -17.85
CA THR A 46 -10.18 -15.44 -18.94
C THR A 46 -9.18 -16.46 -18.43
N ARG A 47 -8.19 -16.02 -17.62
CA ARG A 47 -7.22 -16.91 -16.98
C ARG A 47 -7.88 -17.95 -16.08
N VAL A 48 -8.85 -17.55 -15.24
CA VAL A 48 -9.56 -18.50 -14.36
C VAL A 48 -10.33 -19.53 -15.16
N GLU A 49 -11.09 -19.12 -16.18
CA GLU A 49 -11.90 -20.00 -17.02
C GLU A 49 -11.01 -20.97 -17.82
N VAL A 50 -9.93 -20.48 -18.43
CA VAL A 50 -8.98 -21.34 -19.18
C VAL A 50 -8.30 -22.33 -18.25
N ALA A 51 -7.81 -21.87 -17.09
CA ALA A 51 -7.18 -22.76 -16.13
C ALA A 51 -8.16 -23.83 -15.62
N TYR A 52 -9.44 -23.46 -15.45
CA TYR A 52 -10.48 -24.38 -15.03
C TYR A 52 -10.79 -25.42 -16.12
N LEU A 53 -10.90 -25.00 -17.39
CA LEU A 53 -11.11 -25.90 -18.52
C LEU A 53 -9.97 -26.94 -18.63
N ILE A 54 -8.72 -26.49 -18.50
CA ILE A 54 -7.55 -27.37 -18.50
C ILE A 54 -7.61 -28.36 -17.32
N ALA A 55 -7.92 -27.87 -16.11
CA ALA A 55 -8.02 -28.73 -14.93
C ALA A 55 -9.15 -29.77 -15.04
N LEU A 56 -10.25 -29.44 -15.71
CA LEU A 56 -11.32 -30.42 -16.01
C LEU A 56 -10.84 -31.48 -16.99
N ALA A 57 -10.03 -31.13 -18.00
CA ALA A 57 -9.48 -32.08 -18.96
C ALA A 57 -8.45 -33.04 -18.33
N GLU A 58 -7.83 -32.65 -17.21
CA GLU A 58 -6.93 -33.50 -16.44
C GLU A 58 -7.67 -34.50 -15.51
N LEU A 59 -9.00 -34.40 -15.39
CA LEU A 59 -9.81 -35.36 -14.61
C LEU A 59 -10.16 -36.57 -15.45
N ASP A 60 -9.75 -37.76 -15.01
CA ASP A 60 -10.12 -39.04 -15.65
C ASP A 60 -11.63 -39.26 -15.80
N ALA A 61 -12.43 -38.57 -14.99
CA ALA A 61 -13.89 -38.67 -15.00
C ALA A 61 -14.55 -37.90 -16.15
N THR A 62 -13.88 -36.92 -16.75
CA THR A 62 -14.42 -36.12 -17.86
C THR A 62 -14.03 -36.71 -19.22
N PRO A 63 -14.88 -36.57 -20.25
CA PRO A 63 -14.58 -37.12 -21.57
C PRO A 63 -13.70 -36.21 -22.43
N ILE A 64 -13.28 -35.05 -21.94
CA ILE A 64 -12.47 -34.08 -22.69
C ILE A 64 -10.99 -34.37 -22.49
N THR A 65 -10.24 -34.23 -23.59
CA THR A 65 -8.79 -34.31 -23.61
C THR A 65 -8.23 -33.07 -24.29
N ILE A 66 -7.20 -32.49 -23.74
CA ILE A 66 -6.47 -31.34 -24.28
C ILE A 66 -5.00 -31.73 -24.23
N ASP A 67 -4.31 -31.76 -25.36
CA ASP A 67 -2.88 -32.08 -25.43
C ASP A 67 -2.02 -30.88 -24.97
N ASP A 68 -0.71 -31.13 -24.86
CA ASP A 68 0.23 -30.12 -24.32
C ASP A 68 0.33 -28.86 -25.23
N ASP A 69 0.22 -29.05 -26.58
CA ASP A 69 0.28 -27.94 -27.53
C ASP A 69 -0.99 -27.08 -27.43
N ALA A 70 -2.15 -27.71 -27.31
CA ALA A 70 -3.43 -27.03 -27.08
C ALA A 70 -3.49 -26.35 -25.67
N VAL A 71 -2.93 -26.99 -24.63
CA VAL A 71 -2.79 -26.35 -23.30
C VAL A 71 -1.95 -25.09 -23.39
N ALA A 72 -0.81 -25.13 -24.10
CA ALA A 72 0.04 -23.95 -24.30
C ALA A 72 -0.71 -22.83 -25.03
N ALA A 73 -1.42 -23.16 -26.13
CA ALA A 73 -2.20 -22.21 -26.90
C ALA A 73 -3.38 -21.61 -26.09
N LEU A 74 -4.05 -22.41 -25.28
CA LEU A 74 -5.10 -21.93 -24.38
C LEU A 74 -4.54 -20.95 -23.33
N ARG A 75 -3.36 -21.22 -22.77
CA ARG A 75 -2.70 -20.29 -21.84
C ARG A 75 -2.34 -18.98 -22.51
N ASP A 76 -1.90 -19.02 -23.76
CA ASP A 76 -1.57 -17.81 -24.54
C ASP A 76 -2.77 -16.87 -24.69
N VAL A 77 -4.01 -17.35 -24.69
CA VAL A 77 -5.25 -16.54 -24.75
C VAL A 77 -5.29 -15.47 -23.64
N TYR A 78 -4.76 -15.76 -22.45
CA TYR A 78 -4.71 -14.77 -21.35
C TYR A 78 -3.30 -14.19 -21.13
N GLU A 79 -2.24 -14.87 -21.53
CA GLU A 79 -0.86 -14.38 -21.41
C GLU A 79 -0.59 -13.26 -22.42
N SER A 80 -1.04 -13.44 -23.66
CA SER A 80 -0.95 -12.46 -24.75
C SER A 80 -2.19 -11.56 -24.88
N PHE A 81 -3.05 -11.50 -23.84
CA PHE A 81 -4.30 -10.73 -23.84
C PHE A 81 -4.05 -9.26 -24.15
N ALA A 82 -4.68 -8.76 -25.21
CA ALA A 82 -4.48 -7.42 -25.74
C ALA A 82 -5.74 -6.53 -25.66
N ALA A 83 -5.61 -5.29 -26.08
CA ALA A 83 -6.70 -4.34 -26.08
C ALA A 83 -7.87 -4.77 -26.97
N ASP A 84 -7.59 -5.50 -28.08
CA ASP A 84 -8.64 -5.97 -28.99
C ASP A 84 -9.45 -7.11 -28.38
N ASP A 85 -8.84 -7.96 -27.53
CA ASP A 85 -9.56 -8.97 -26.75
C ASP A 85 -10.56 -8.33 -25.78
N ALA A 86 -10.10 -7.30 -25.06
CA ALA A 86 -10.97 -6.55 -24.16
C ALA A 86 -12.13 -5.85 -24.90
N ARG A 87 -11.86 -5.31 -26.11
CA ARG A 87 -12.90 -4.72 -26.95
C ARG A 87 -13.90 -5.77 -27.45
N LEU A 88 -13.43 -6.94 -27.84
CA LEU A 88 -14.30 -8.04 -28.25
C LEU A 88 -15.20 -8.51 -27.11
N ILE A 89 -14.64 -8.73 -25.89
CA ILE A 89 -15.44 -9.07 -24.71
C ILE A 89 -16.49 -7.98 -24.44
N LYS A 90 -16.09 -6.70 -24.56
CA LYS A 90 -17.02 -5.57 -24.35
C LYS A 90 -18.13 -5.52 -25.41
N ALA A 91 -17.82 -5.79 -26.66
CA ALA A 91 -18.81 -5.89 -27.73
C ALA A 91 -19.78 -7.07 -27.48
N LEU A 92 -19.28 -8.26 -27.11
CA LEU A 92 -20.09 -9.42 -26.74
C LEU A 92 -21.01 -9.10 -25.53
N GLU A 93 -20.56 -8.27 -24.60
CA GLU A 93 -21.39 -7.82 -23.48
C GLU A 93 -22.52 -6.89 -23.93
N ARG A 94 -22.24 -5.88 -24.76
CA ARG A 94 -23.11 -4.71 -24.97
C ARG A 94 -23.82 -4.64 -26.30
N GLU A 95 -23.22 -5.15 -27.36
CA GLU A 95 -23.65 -4.92 -28.74
C GLU A 95 -23.97 -6.23 -29.47
N GLY A 96 -23.32 -7.31 -29.08
CA GLY A 96 -23.24 -8.55 -29.82
C GLY A 96 -22.07 -8.52 -30.81
N ALA A 97 -21.42 -9.67 -30.99
CA ALA A 97 -20.31 -9.85 -31.92
C ALA A 97 -20.15 -11.33 -32.28
N GLU A 98 -19.41 -11.64 -33.36
CA GLU A 98 -19.06 -13.01 -33.77
C GLU A 98 -20.26 -13.98 -33.81
N GLY A 99 -21.41 -13.50 -34.25
CA GLY A 99 -22.65 -14.30 -34.30
C GLY A 99 -23.41 -14.45 -32.98
N TYR A 100 -22.89 -13.95 -31.88
CA TYR A 100 -23.55 -13.92 -30.58
C TYR A 100 -24.32 -12.62 -30.34
N ALA A 101 -25.55 -12.72 -29.80
CA ALA A 101 -26.29 -11.56 -29.33
C ALA A 101 -25.66 -10.98 -28.07
N ALA A 102 -25.90 -9.68 -27.80
CA ALA A 102 -25.43 -9.02 -26.58
C ALA A 102 -25.90 -9.77 -25.32
N THR A 103 -24.97 -10.07 -24.44
CA THR A 103 -25.27 -10.85 -23.21
C THR A 103 -25.83 -9.98 -22.09
N ASN A 104 -25.50 -8.71 -22.05
CA ASN A 104 -25.69 -7.81 -20.90
C ASN A 104 -25.19 -8.38 -19.57
N HIS A 105 -24.19 -9.28 -19.66
CA HIS A 105 -23.59 -9.97 -18.51
C HIS A 105 -22.09 -10.17 -18.76
N ASP A 106 -21.27 -9.53 -17.96
CA ASP A 106 -19.82 -9.44 -18.16
C ASP A 106 -19.08 -10.78 -18.11
N VAL A 107 -19.44 -11.70 -17.18
CA VAL A 107 -18.81 -13.04 -17.14
C VAL A 107 -19.29 -13.90 -18.33
N LYS A 108 -20.57 -13.82 -18.72
CA LYS A 108 -21.08 -14.55 -19.88
C LYS A 108 -20.41 -14.08 -21.20
N ALA A 109 -20.04 -12.81 -21.28
CA ALA A 109 -19.27 -12.31 -22.40
C ALA A 109 -17.86 -12.94 -22.49
N VAL A 110 -17.23 -13.21 -21.34
CA VAL A 110 -15.95 -13.95 -21.31
C VAL A 110 -16.13 -15.40 -21.77
N GLU A 111 -17.23 -16.08 -21.38
CA GLU A 111 -17.50 -17.44 -21.87
C GLU A 111 -17.65 -17.46 -23.41
N TYR A 112 -18.34 -16.48 -24.01
CA TYR A 112 -18.48 -16.39 -25.48
C TYR A 112 -17.17 -15.99 -26.14
N PHE A 113 -16.40 -15.12 -25.56
CA PHE A 113 -15.05 -14.82 -26.02
C PHE A 113 -14.18 -16.09 -26.08
N LEU A 114 -14.23 -16.94 -25.06
CA LEU A 114 -13.51 -18.21 -25.05
C LEU A 114 -13.96 -19.16 -26.17
N ARG A 115 -15.27 -19.19 -26.48
CA ARG A 115 -15.76 -19.98 -27.63
C ARG A 115 -15.15 -19.48 -28.94
N VAL A 116 -15.13 -18.15 -29.15
CA VAL A 116 -14.48 -17.54 -30.33
C VAL A 116 -13.00 -17.93 -30.39
N ARG A 117 -12.27 -17.89 -29.27
CA ARG A 117 -10.87 -18.29 -29.24
C ARG A 117 -10.67 -19.80 -29.48
N LEU A 118 -11.57 -20.66 -29.02
CA LEU A 118 -11.56 -22.07 -29.34
C LEU A 118 -11.81 -22.31 -30.85
N ASP A 119 -12.72 -21.56 -31.47
CA ASP A 119 -12.94 -21.61 -32.94
C ASP A 119 -11.69 -21.17 -33.70
N ASP A 120 -11.00 -20.13 -33.26
CA ASP A 120 -9.73 -19.68 -33.85
C ASP A 120 -8.67 -20.80 -33.75
N LEU A 121 -8.55 -21.47 -32.58
CA LEU A 121 -7.60 -22.57 -32.38
C LEU A 121 -7.94 -23.80 -33.21
N ALA A 122 -9.22 -24.13 -33.38
CA ALA A 122 -9.65 -25.22 -34.29
C ALA A 122 -9.37 -24.88 -35.75
N SER A 123 -9.59 -23.64 -36.16
CA SER A 123 -9.29 -23.16 -37.52
C SER A 123 -7.79 -23.14 -37.80
N ALA A 124 -6.96 -23.12 -36.79
CA ALA A 124 -5.51 -23.20 -36.88
C ALA A 124 -4.95 -24.63 -36.71
N ASP A 125 -5.82 -25.64 -36.69
CA ASP A 125 -5.49 -27.07 -36.48
C ASP A 125 -4.73 -27.31 -35.12
N VAL A 126 -4.95 -26.47 -34.10
CA VAL A 126 -4.35 -26.64 -32.77
C VAL A 126 -5.22 -27.52 -31.86
N ILE A 127 -6.54 -27.48 -32.05
CA ILE A 127 -7.51 -28.39 -31.43
C ILE A 127 -8.38 -29.02 -32.51
N ASP A 128 -8.82 -30.26 -32.28
CA ASP A 128 -9.58 -31.00 -33.28
C ASP A 128 -10.98 -30.41 -33.53
N ASP A 129 -11.71 -30.11 -32.44
CA ASP A 129 -13.10 -29.65 -32.52
C ASP A 129 -13.43 -28.74 -31.30
N ALA A 130 -13.62 -27.45 -31.59
CA ALA A 130 -13.97 -26.45 -30.58
C ALA A 130 -15.31 -26.73 -29.88
N GLU A 131 -16.32 -27.24 -30.62
CA GLU A 131 -17.68 -27.47 -30.10
C GLU A 131 -17.70 -28.50 -28.98
N THR A 132 -16.76 -29.45 -28.96
CA THR A 132 -16.62 -30.47 -27.94
C THR A 132 -16.24 -29.86 -26.55
N LEU A 133 -15.54 -28.71 -26.56
CA LEU A 133 -15.09 -28.01 -25.36
C LEU A 133 -16.09 -26.97 -24.84
N TYR A 134 -17.04 -26.51 -25.67
CA TYR A 134 -18.01 -25.48 -25.27
C TYR A 134 -18.83 -25.81 -24.01
N PRO A 135 -19.32 -27.05 -23.81
CA PRO A 135 -20.08 -27.40 -22.62
C PRO A 135 -19.26 -27.33 -21.31
N TRP A 136 -17.94 -27.31 -21.42
CA TRP A 136 -17.01 -27.35 -20.29
C TRP A 136 -16.52 -25.98 -19.86
N ILE A 137 -16.72 -24.93 -20.68
CA ILE A 137 -16.52 -23.55 -20.25
C ILE A 137 -17.53 -23.25 -19.14
N HIS A 138 -17.05 -22.76 -18.00
CA HIS A 138 -17.88 -22.43 -16.84
C HIS A 138 -18.68 -23.61 -16.25
N PHE A 139 -18.22 -24.84 -16.47
CA PHE A 139 -18.94 -26.05 -16.06
C PHE A 139 -19.14 -26.11 -14.55
N GLY A 140 -20.39 -26.14 -14.09
CA GLY A 140 -20.75 -26.20 -12.67
C GLY A 140 -20.43 -24.98 -11.84
N LEU A 141 -19.78 -23.97 -12.42
CA LEU A 141 -19.40 -22.74 -11.74
C LEU A 141 -20.56 -21.75 -11.59
N THR A 142 -20.36 -20.81 -10.71
CA THR A 142 -21.10 -19.53 -10.66
C THR A 142 -20.15 -18.39 -10.98
N SER A 143 -20.67 -17.27 -11.48
CA SER A 143 -19.85 -16.10 -11.81
C SER A 143 -18.92 -15.67 -10.67
N GLU A 144 -19.33 -15.89 -9.41
CA GLU A 144 -18.52 -15.51 -8.26
C GLU A 144 -17.35 -16.48 -7.99
N ASP A 145 -17.41 -17.73 -8.46
CA ASP A 145 -16.23 -18.61 -8.45
C ASP A 145 -15.10 -18.01 -9.30
N VAL A 146 -15.46 -17.46 -10.46
CA VAL A 146 -14.52 -16.78 -11.35
C VAL A 146 -14.12 -15.42 -10.79
N ASN A 147 -15.10 -14.61 -10.37
CA ASN A 147 -14.85 -13.24 -9.91
C ASN A 147 -13.95 -13.17 -8.68
N ASN A 148 -14.21 -14.02 -7.66
CA ASN A 148 -13.40 -13.96 -6.46
C ASN A 148 -11.93 -14.33 -6.74
N LEU A 149 -11.68 -15.32 -7.59
CA LEU A 149 -10.32 -15.70 -8.00
C LEU A 149 -9.68 -14.62 -8.89
N ALA A 150 -10.44 -14.06 -9.85
CA ALA A 150 -9.96 -12.99 -10.72
C ALA A 150 -9.55 -11.76 -9.93
N HIS A 151 -10.34 -11.31 -8.95
CA HIS A 151 -9.95 -10.19 -8.09
C HIS A 151 -8.67 -10.45 -7.31
N ARG A 152 -8.44 -11.68 -6.86
CA ARG A 152 -7.20 -12.04 -6.16
C ARG A 152 -5.98 -12.12 -7.08
N LEU A 153 -6.18 -12.57 -8.30
CA LEU A 153 -5.17 -12.52 -9.37
C LEU A 153 -4.78 -11.09 -9.76
N LEU A 154 -5.62 -10.10 -9.43
CA LEU A 154 -5.34 -8.68 -9.64
C LEU A 154 -4.73 -8.04 -8.39
N VAL A 155 -5.34 -8.22 -7.24
CA VAL A 155 -4.95 -7.53 -6.00
C VAL A 155 -3.60 -7.99 -5.49
N LYS A 156 -3.34 -9.31 -5.50
CA LYS A 156 -2.06 -9.86 -5.02
C LYS A 156 -0.86 -9.27 -5.76
N PRO A 157 -0.75 -9.36 -7.10
CA PRO A 157 0.37 -8.75 -7.82
C PRO A 157 0.34 -7.21 -7.79
N ALA A 158 -0.81 -6.54 -7.78
CA ALA A 158 -0.87 -5.10 -7.59
C ALA A 158 -0.13 -4.67 -6.30
N VAL A 159 -0.35 -5.42 -5.21
CA VAL A 159 0.31 -5.14 -3.94
C VAL A 159 1.78 -5.54 -3.97
N THR A 160 2.11 -6.75 -4.44
CA THR A 160 3.51 -7.25 -4.39
C THR A 160 4.44 -6.59 -5.39
N GLU A 161 3.94 -6.23 -6.58
CA GLU A 161 4.76 -5.72 -7.68
C GLU A 161 4.76 -4.19 -7.80
N VAL A 162 3.75 -3.51 -7.21
CA VAL A 162 3.62 -2.05 -7.31
C VAL A 162 3.64 -1.38 -5.94
N ILE A 163 2.77 -1.78 -5.03
CA ILE A 163 2.57 -1.10 -3.75
C ILE A 163 3.73 -1.36 -2.79
N VAL A 164 4.13 -2.62 -2.59
CA VAL A 164 5.24 -2.98 -1.69
C VAL A 164 6.58 -2.36 -2.14
N PRO A 165 6.96 -2.37 -3.43
CA PRO A 165 8.13 -1.63 -3.89
C PRO A 165 8.09 -0.15 -3.55
N ALA A 166 6.95 0.54 -3.76
CA ALA A 166 6.82 1.95 -3.44
C ALA A 166 6.97 2.25 -1.94
N ILE A 167 6.44 1.37 -1.06
CA ILE A 167 6.66 1.49 0.40
C ILE A 167 8.14 1.29 0.75
N ARG A 168 8.81 0.35 0.09
CA ARG A 168 10.26 0.09 0.30
C ARG A 168 11.10 1.28 -0.13
N GLU A 169 10.74 1.98 -1.20
CA GLU A 169 11.43 3.21 -1.63
C GLU A 169 11.37 4.29 -0.53
N VAL A 170 10.19 4.54 0.04
CA VAL A 170 10.06 5.47 1.17
C VAL A 170 10.91 5.04 2.36
N ARG A 171 10.83 3.74 2.74
CA ARG A 171 11.63 3.20 3.85
C ARG A 171 13.13 3.36 3.61
N ASN A 172 13.60 3.11 2.39
CA ASN A 172 15.00 3.26 2.04
C ASN A 172 15.45 4.72 2.15
N ALA A 173 14.68 5.69 1.61
CA ALA A 173 14.97 7.11 1.73
C ALA A 173 15.08 7.56 3.20
N LEU A 174 14.18 7.06 4.07
CA LEU A 174 14.23 7.33 5.52
C LEU A 174 15.47 6.68 6.17
N THR A 175 15.82 5.47 5.77
CA THR A 175 17.01 4.76 6.29
C THR A 175 18.28 5.49 5.90
N ASP A 176 18.36 6.00 4.68
CA ASP A 176 19.52 6.77 4.20
C ASP A 176 19.67 8.07 4.98
N LEU A 177 18.57 8.82 5.18
CA LEU A 177 18.57 10.03 6.03
C LEU A 177 18.93 9.70 7.48
N ALA A 178 18.44 8.60 8.02
CA ALA A 178 18.76 8.16 9.38
C ALA A 178 20.26 7.92 9.54
N ARG A 179 20.89 7.24 8.60
CA ARG A 179 22.33 6.93 8.63
C ARG A 179 23.20 8.18 8.38
N GLU A 180 22.82 9.02 7.40
CA GLU A 180 23.57 10.23 7.07
C GLU A 180 23.61 11.22 8.25
N HIS A 181 22.52 11.32 9.01
CA HIS A 181 22.34 12.29 10.10
C HIS A 181 22.26 11.66 11.49
N ARG A 182 22.85 10.47 11.67
CA ARG A 182 22.83 9.75 12.95
C ARG A 182 23.35 10.57 14.12
N ASP A 183 24.36 11.41 13.88
CA ASP A 183 25.04 12.25 14.88
C ASP A 183 24.55 13.70 14.88
N THR A 184 23.54 14.06 14.09
CA THR A 184 23.03 15.42 14.01
C THR A 184 22.10 15.71 15.20
N PRO A 185 22.56 16.46 16.23
CA PRO A 185 21.75 16.68 17.42
C PRO A 185 20.60 17.65 17.13
N MET A 186 19.44 17.33 17.66
CA MET A 186 18.19 18.07 17.46
C MET A 186 17.45 18.20 18.78
N LEU A 187 16.77 19.34 19.00
CA LEU A 187 15.89 19.52 20.14
C LEU A 187 14.58 18.73 19.93
N ALA A 188 14.31 17.76 20.78
CA ALA A 188 12.98 17.12 20.76
C ALA A 188 11.93 18.03 21.44
N ARG A 189 10.69 17.88 20.98
CA ARG A 189 9.55 18.59 21.54
C ARG A 189 8.50 17.60 22.03
N THR A 190 8.10 17.73 23.27
CA THR A 190 6.94 17.01 23.82
C THR A 190 5.88 18.04 24.21
N HIS A 191 4.63 17.79 23.87
CA HIS A 191 3.54 18.77 24.03
C HIS A 191 3.85 20.13 23.38
N GLY A 192 4.65 20.13 22.29
CA GLY A 192 5.11 21.35 21.62
C GLY A 192 6.15 22.17 22.40
N GLN A 193 6.65 21.65 23.54
CA GLN A 193 7.64 22.33 24.38
C GLN A 193 9.03 21.68 24.23
N PRO A 194 10.12 22.46 24.35
CA PRO A 194 11.48 21.95 24.41
C PRO A 194 11.60 20.82 25.43
N ALA A 195 12.15 19.70 25.01
CA ALA A 195 12.39 18.51 25.81
C ALA A 195 13.86 18.08 25.69
N THR A 196 14.17 16.84 26.06
CA THR A 196 15.54 16.32 25.95
C THR A 196 16.01 16.30 24.50
N PRO A 197 17.30 16.54 24.23
CA PRO A 197 17.85 16.41 22.90
C PRO A 197 17.75 14.97 22.35
N THR A 198 17.69 14.87 21.04
CA THR A 198 17.72 13.64 20.25
C THR A 198 18.65 13.83 19.05
N THR A 199 18.69 12.90 18.09
CA THR A 199 19.32 13.13 16.79
C THR A 199 18.29 13.08 15.68
N PHE A 200 18.49 13.88 14.62
CA PHE A 200 17.64 13.85 13.43
C PHE A 200 17.61 12.46 12.80
N GLY A 201 18.78 11.79 12.76
CA GLY A 201 18.86 10.42 12.24
C GLY A 201 17.99 9.44 13.01
N LYS A 202 17.99 9.51 14.35
CA LYS A 202 17.13 8.62 15.17
C LYS A 202 15.65 8.90 14.93
N GLU A 203 15.24 10.15 14.76
CA GLU A 203 13.84 10.46 14.45
C GLU A 203 13.42 9.85 13.09
N MET A 204 14.27 9.91 12.05
CA MET A 204 14.01 9.25 10.77
C MET A 204 14.01 7.72 10.89
N ALA A 205 14.88 7.16 11.74
CA ALA A 205 14.92 5.73 12.03
C ALA A 205 13.61 5.21 12.66
N VAL A 206 12.92 6.01 13.46
CA VAL A 206 11.61 5.65 14.01
C VAL A 206 10.60 5.32 12.91
N TYR A 207 10.52 6.16 11.87
CA TYR A 207 9.60 5.93 10.75
C TYR A 207 10.03 4.75 9.90
N ALA A 208 11.33 4.61 9.61
CA ALA A 208 11.87 3.47 8.86
C ALA A 208 11.57 2.12 9.55
N ALA A 209 11.77 2.04 10.87
CA ALA A 209 11.47 0.86 11.67
C ALA A 209 9.95 0.55 11.72
N ARG A 210 9.11 1.59 11.86
CA ARG A 210 7.64 1.44 11.83
C ARG A 210 7.17 0.91 10.48
N LEU A 211 7.71 1.43 9.36
CA LEU A 211 7.42 0.93 8.02
C LEU A 211 7.88 -0.51 7.83
N GLY A 212 9.06 -0.89 8.34
CA GLY A 212 9.54 -2.27 8.31
C GLY A 212 8.54 -3.25 8.97
N ARG A 213 8.06 -2.92 10.17
CA ARG A 213 7.03 -3.72 10.85
C ARG A 213 5.69 -3.74 10.12
N SER A 214 5.32 -2.64 9.47
CA SER A 214 4.08 -2.56 8.69
C SER A 214 4.17 -3.35 7.39
N LEU A 215 5.33 -3.39 6.73
CA LEU A 215 5.60 -4.25 5.58
C LEU A 215 5.43 -5.73 5.95
N GLY A 216 5.96 -6.18 7.09
CA GLY A 216 5.75 -7.54 7.55
C GLY A 216 4.26 -7.91 7.67
N ARG A 217 3.42 -6.99 8.16
CA ARG A 217 1.96 -7.22 8.22
C ARG A 217 1.31 -7.26 6.83
N VAL A 218 1.82 -6.48 5.88
CA VAL A 218 1.35 -6.55 4.48
C VAL A 218 1.74 -7.89 3.86
N ASP A 219 2.97 -8.35 4.07
CA ASP A 219 3.46 -9.65 3.57
C ASP A 219 2.65 -10.81 4.16
N ASP A 220 2.34 -10.78 5.46
CA ASP A 220 1.47 -11.76 6.13
C ASP A 220 0.05 -11.77 5.50
N ALA A 221 -0.54 -10.59 5.30
CA ALA A 221 -1.86 -10.46 4.72
C ALA A 221 -1.90 -10.94 3.25
N VAL A 222 -0.88 -10.62 2.46
CA VAL A 222 -0.72 -11.10 1.07
C VAL A 222 -0.57 -12.62 1.02
N SER A 223 0.17 -13.18 1.98
CA SER A 223 0.35 -14.64 2.08
C SER A 223 -0.94 -15.38 2.43
N GLY A 224 -1.83 -14.75 3.21
CA GLY A 224 -3.13 -15.28 3.60
C GLY A 224 -4.25 -15.09 2.59
N ILE A 225 -3.96 -14.55 1.40
CA ILE A 225 -4.99 -14.39 0.35
C ILE A 225 -5.53 -15.74 -0.08
N SER A 226 -6.85 -15.89 -0.05
CA SER A 226 -7.55 -17.15 -0.25
C SER A 226 -8.64 -17.07 -1.32
N GLY A 227 -8.92 -18.19 -1.98
CA GLY A 227 -9.92 -18.30 -3.02
C GLY A 227 -10.97 -19.38 -2.74
N LYS A 228 -12.15 -19.18 -3.31
CA LYS A 228 -13.28 -20.11 -3.25
C LYS A 228 -13.61 -20.59 -4.66
N LEU A 229 -13.89 -21.89 -4.79
CA LEU A 229 -14.48 -22.52 -5.97
C LEU A 229 -15.40 -23.64 -5.49
N ALA A 230 -16.71 -23.40 -5.45
CA ALA A 230 -17.66 -24.34 -4.84
C ALA A 230 -19.10 -24.24 -5.41
N GLY A 231 -19.28 -23.53 -6.53
CA GLY A 231 -20.56 -23.36 -7.20
C GLY A 231 -21.50 -22.35 -6.54
N ALA A 232 -22.75 -22.36 -6.97
CA ALA A 232 -23.74 -21.31 -6.73
C ALA A 232 -24.09 -21.06 -5.26
N SER A 233 -23.89 -22.01 -4.36
CA SER A 233 -24.17 -21.88 -2.91
C SER A 233 -23.05 -22.44 -2.03
N GLY A 234 -21.87 -22.66 -2.58
CA GLY A 234 -20.72 -23.19 -1.81
C GLY A 234 -20.82 -24.68 -1.47
N SER A 235 -21.63 -25.42 -2.21
CA SER A 235 -21.97 -26.83 -1.87
C SER A 235 -21.57 -27.83 -2.95
N TYR A 236 -20.96 -27.40 -4.04
CA TYR A 236 -20.63 -28.24 -5.21
C TYR A 236 -21.83 -28.95 -5.85
N ALA A 237 -23.05 -28.48 -5.62
CA ALA A 237 -24.28 -29.24 -5.97
C ALA A 237 -24.36 -29.63 -7.45
N ALA A 238 -24.01 -28.70 -8.39
CA ALA A 238 -23.99 -28.98 -9.83
C ALA A 238 -22.90 -29.99 -10.20
N HIS A 239 -21.74 -29.86 -9.61
CA HIS A 239 -20.58 -30.73 -9.84
C HIS A 239 -20.88 -32.16 -9.39
N VAL A 240 -21.40 -32.34 -8.16
CA VAL A 240 -21.77 -33.63 -7.59
C VAL A 240 -22.94 -34.27 -8.36
N ALA A 241 -23.89 -33.47 -8.83
CA ALA A 241 -25.00 -34.00 -9.65
C ALA A 241 -24.51 -34.56 -10.99
N ALA A 242 -23.47 -33.92 -11.60
CA ALA A 242 -22.91 -34.38 -12.85
C ALA A 242 -21.93 -35.56 -12.69
N TYR A 243 -21.06 -35.48 -11.69
CA TYR A 243 -20.01 -36.46 -11.40
C TYR A 243 -19.93 -36.76 -9.90
N PRO A 244 -20.79 -37.65 -9.40
CA PRO A 244 -20.92 -37.92 -7.96
C PRO A 244 -19.70 -38.62 -7.34
N ASP A 245 -18.91 -39.31 -8.15
CA ASP A 245 -17.75 -40.06 -7.71
C ASP A 245 -16.43 -39.22 -7.68
N VAL A 246 -16.48 -37.98 -8.13
CA VAL A 246 -15.32 -37.05 -8.10
C VAL A 246 -15.25 -36.36 -6.74
N ASP A 247 -14.06 -36.36 -6.12
CA ASP A 247 -13.78 -35.51 -4.94
C ASP A 247 -13.62 -34.05 -5.33
N TRP A 248 -14.75 -33.36 -5.51
CA TRP A 248 -14.78 -31.95 -5.90
C TRP A 248 -14.16 -31.02 -4.85
N ARG A 249 -14.06 -31.43 -3.60
CA ARG A 249 -13.40 -30.65 -2.55
C ARG A 249 -11.88 -30.69 -2.73
N ALA A 250 -11.32 -31.87 -2.98
CA ALA A 250 -9.91 -32.03 -3.28
C ALA A 250 -9.53 -31.33 -4.60
N PHE A 251 -10.36 -31.48 -5.65
CA PHE A 251 -10.19 -30.78 -6.91
C PHE A 251 -10.15 -29.26 -6.74
N SER A 252 -11.14 -28.69 -6.05
CA SER A 252 -11.22 -27.24 -5.79
C SER A 252 -9.99 -26.74 -5.01
N ALA A 253 -9.57 -27.48 -3.97
CA ALA A 253 -8.42 -27.12 -3.18
C ALA A 253 -7.12 -27.14 -4.02
N SER A 254 -6.95 -28.13 -4.90
CA SER A 254 -5.83 -28.23 -5.83
C SER A 254 -5.83 -27.07 -6.83
N PHE A 255 -6.97 -26.82 -7.43
CA PHE A 255 -7.15 -25.75 -8.42
C PHE A 255 -6.83 -24.37 -7.84
N VAL A 256 -7.41 -24.03 -6.69
CA VAL A 256 -7.18 -22.72 -6.05
C VAL A 256 -5.73 -22.54 -5.64
N ARG A 257 -5.09 -23.59 -5.11
CA ARG A 257 -3.64 -23.56 -4.79
C ARG A 257 -2.78 -23.46 -6.05
N GLY A 258 -3.19 -24.09 -7.14
CA GLY A 258 -2.53 -23.97 -8.45
C GLY A 258 -2.54 -22.54 -9.02
N LEU A 259 -3.52 -21.71 -8.62
CA LEU A 259 -3.55 -20.28 -8.91
C LEU A 259 -2.70 -19.43 -7.94
N GLY A 260 -2.13 -20.02 -6.89
CA GLY A 260 -1.26 -19.35 -5.93
C GLY A 260 -1.99 -18.76 -4.72
N PHE A 261 -3.16 -19.33 -4.35
CA PHE A 261 -3.97 -18.87 -3.21
C PHE A 261 -4.26 -20.00 -2.22
N ASP A 262 -4.52 -19.64 -0.97
CA ASP A 262 -5.09 -20.56 -0.02
C ASP A 262 -6.54 -20.89 -0.40
N HIS A 263 -6.99 -22.11 -0.06
CA HIS A 263 -8.34 -22.53 -0.37
C HIS A 263 -9.30 -22.21 0.79
N THR A 264 -10.41 -21.54 0.47
CA THR A 264 -11.52 -21.30 1.40
C THR A 264 -12.54 -22.44 1.27
N PRO A 265 -12.52 -23.46 2.17
CA PRO A 265 -13.31 -24.70 1.99
C PRO A 265 -14.79 -24.53 2.39
N ILE A 266 -15.10 -23.55 3.21
CA ILE A 266 -16.45 -23.28 3.70
C ILE A 266 -16.82 -21.84 3.33
N ALA A 267 -17.74 -21.72 2.38
CA ALA A 267 -18.21 -20.44 1.86
C ALA A 267 -19.68 -20.56 1.44
N THR A 268 -20.30 -19.44 1.15
CA THR A 268 -21.59 -19.38 0.48
C THR A 268 -21.38 -19.29 -1.04
N GLN A 269 -22.16 -18.54 -1.77
CA GLN A 269 -21.83 -18.21 -3.15
C GLN A 269 -20.59 -17.30 -3.20
N VAL A 270 -20.43 -16.38 -2.24
CA VAL A 270 -19.30 -15.46 -2.12
C VAL A 270 -18.17 -16.07 -1.30
N ASN A 271 -16.93 -15.65 -1.59
CA ASN A 271 -15.83 -15.76 -0.64
C ASN A 271 -16.04 -14.70 0.45
N PRO A 272 -15.88 -15.03 1.76
CA PRO A 272 -16.10 -14.09 2.87
C PRO A 272 -15.27 -12.80 2.79
N CYS A 273 -14.17 -12.81 2.06
CA CYS A 273 -13.26 -11.66 1.85
C CYS A 273 -12.57 -11.13 3.12
N ASP A 274 -12.51 -11.92 4.19
CA ASP A 274 -11.76 -11.58 5.41
C ASP A 274 -10.27 -11.36 5.11
N ASP A 275 -9.74 -12.10 4.13
CA ASP A 275 -8.38 -11.97 3.59
C ASP A 275 -8.12 -10.59 2.99
N LEU A 276 -9.04 -10.08 2.17
CA LEU A 276 -8.92 -8.75 1.58
C LEU A 276 -9.07 -7.65 2.63
N ALA A 277 -9.97 -7.81 3.59
CA ALA A 277 -10.14 -6.87 4.69
C ALA A 277 -8.85 -6.76 5.53
N ALA A 278 -8.21 -7.89 5.86
CA ALA A 278 -6.93 -7.91 6.55
C ALA A 278 -5.83 -7.19 5.76
N LEU A 279 -5.80 -7.36 4.44
CA LEU A 279 -4.87 -6.64 3.56
C LEU A 279 -5.13 -5.13 3.57
N PHE A 280 -6.39 -4.70 3.47
CA PHE A 280 -6.74 -3.27 3.50
C PHE A 280 -6.38 -2.63 4.85
N ASP A 281 -6.57 -3.32 5.96
CA ASP A 281 -6.13 -2.87 7.28
C ASP A 281 -4.61 -2.79 7.41
N ALA A 282 -3.87 -3.73 6.84
CA ALA A 282 -2.41 -3.69 6.82
C ALA A 282 -1.88 -2.48 6.03
N LEU A 283 -2.45 -2.20 4.84
CA LEU A 283 -2.11 -1.03 4.02
C LEU A 283 -2.45 0.28 4.75
N ARG A 284 -3.60 0.35 5.42
CA ARG A 284 -3.96 1.49 6.27
C ARG A 284 -2.94 1.71 7.40
N GLY A 285 -2.39 0.63 7.94
CA GLY A 285 -1.30 0.69 8.93
C GLY A 285 -0.05 1.38 8.39
N VAL A 286 0.33 1.10 7.13
CA VAL A 286 1.42 1.80 6.43
C VAL A 286 1.09 3.29 6.25
N ASN A 287 -0.10 3.58 5.72
CA ASN A 287 -0.54 4.95 5.49
C ASN A 287 -0.51 5.81 6.76
N ASN A 288 -0.90 5.24 7.91
CA ASN A 288 -0.88 5.96 9.19
C ASN A 288 0.55 6.32 9.64
N VAL A 289 1.55 5.50 9.33
CA VAL A 289 2.95 5.83 9.61
C VAL A 289 3.42 7.00 8.75
N LEU A 290 3.02 7.02 7.47
CA LEU A 290 3.41 8.08 6.55
C LEU A 290 2.66 9.39 6.80
N LEU A 291 1.39 9.32 7.21
CA LEU A 291 0.64 10.50 7.65
C LEU A 291 1.30 11.19 8.85
N ASP A 292 1.81 10.42 9.80
CA ASP A 292 2.56 10.93 10.95
C ASP A 292 3.89 11.58 10.50
N LEU A 293 4.60 10.94 9.56
CA LEU A 293 5.80 11.51 8.93
C LEU A 293 5.52 12.82 8.19
N ASP A 294 4.44 12.86 7.38
CA ASP A 294 4.08 14.04 6.59
C ASP A 294 3.81 15.26 7.49
N LEU A 295 3.13 15.04 8.62
CA LEU A 295 2.86 16.08 9.63
C LEU A 295 4.14 16.57 10.32
N ASP A 296 5.02 15.67 10.74
CA ASP A 296 6.28 16.04 11.36
C ASP A 296 7.24 16.72 10.37
N ALA A 297 7.33 16.24 9.13
CA ALA A 297 8.12 16.88 8.09
C ALA A 297 7.65 18.31 7.82
N TRP A 298 6.33 18.54 7.77
CA TRP A 298 5.75 19.86 7.63
C TRP A 298 6.13 20.78 8.81
N LEU A 299 6.07 20.27 10.04
CA LEU A 299 6.47 20.99 11.26
C LEU A 299 7.98 21.30 11.25
N TYR A 300 8.82 20.35 10.87
CA TYR A 300 10.27 20.58 10.77
C TYR A 300 10.63 21.62 9.69
N VAL A 301 9.86 21.69 8.58
CA VAL A 301 10.00 22.77 7.61
C VAL A 301 9.59 24.11 8.23
N SER A 302 8.50 24.16 8.99
CA SER A 302 8.04 25.35 9.71
C SER A 302 9.05 25.86 10.74
N ASP A 303 9.69 24.96 11.47
CA ASP A 303 10.72 25.24 12.47
C ASP A 303 12.10 25.49 11.83
N ARG A 304 12.21 25.44 10.51
CA ARG A 304 13.47 25.59 9.73
C ARG A 304 14.51 24.49 9.98
N TYR A 305 14.12 23.39 10.60
CA TYR A 305 14.96 22.21 10.75
C TYR A 305 15.19 21.51 9.42
N LEU A 306 14.19 21.57 8.53
CA LEU A 306 14.28 21.09 7.15
C LEU A 306 14.21 22.28 6.17
N GLY A 307 15.22 22.40 5.34
CA GLY A 307 15.17 23.13 4.10
C GLY A 307 14.70 22.20 2.97
N GLN A 308 14.43 22.76 1.81
CA GLN A 308 14.08 22.00 0.62
C GLN A 308 14.97 22.42 -0.56
N ARG A 309 15.46 21.45 -1.32
CA ARG A 309 16.19 21.71 -2.56
C ARG A 309 15.23 22.30 -3.59
N THR A 310 15.65 23.37 -4.25
CA THR A 310 14.91 23.90 -5.40
C THR A 310 15.22 23.05 -6.63
N VAL A 311 14.20 22.54 -7.27
CA VAL A 311 14.33 21.83 -8.55
C VAL A 311 14.19 22.83 -9.68
N ALA A 312 15.13 22.80 -10.63
CA ALA A 312 15.08 23.70 -11.78
C ALA A 312 13.77 23.54 -12.57
N GLY A 313 13.03 24.62 -12.73
CA GLY A 313 11.72 24.61 -13.42
C GLY A 313 10.50 24.45 -12.50
N GLU A 314 10.67 24.17 -11.21
CA GLU A 314 9.57 24.22 -10.24
C GLU A 314 9.36 25.66 -9.73
N THR A 315 8.09 26.09 -9.73
CA THR A 315 7.67 27.37 -9.15
C THR A 315 7.06 27.12 -7.78
N GLY A 316 7.80 27.45 -6.72
CA GLY A 316 7.36 27.20 -5.32
C GLY A 316 6.14 28.02 -4.89
N SER A 317 5.94 29.20 -5.47
CA SER A 317 4.79 30.06 -5.24
C SER A 317 4.56 30.96 -6.44
N SER A 318 3.31 31.11 -6.87
CA SER A 318 2.93 32.06 -7.96
C SER A 318 3.10 33.53 -7.56
N THR A 319 3.16 33.83 -6.25
CA THR A 319 3.13 35.21 -5.71
C THR A 319 4.40 35.56 -4.93
N MET A 320 5.08 34.56 -4.30
CA MET A 320 6.26 34.77 -3.46
C MET A 320 7.42 33.89 -3.93
N PRO A 321 8.30 34.39 -4.82
CA PRO A 321 9.34 33.56 -5.46
C PRO A 321 10.36 32.92 -4.51
N HIS A 322 10.52 33.47 -3.30
CA HIS A 322 11.43 32.98 -2.26
C HIS A 322 10.85 31.83 -1.43
N LYS A 323 9.55 31.51 -1.60
CA LYS A 323 8.84 30.55 -0.78
C LYS A 323 8.87 29.16 -1.43
N VAL A 324 9.53 28.20 -0.81
CA VAL A 324 9.51 26.78 -1.19
C VAL A 324 8.57 26.06 -0.23
N ASN A 325 7.46 25.55 -0.77
CA ASN A 325 6.43 24.89 0.03
C ASN A 325 6.70 23.37 0.11
N PRO A 326 6.36 22.71 1.22
CA PRO A 326 6.47 21.25 1.37
C PRO A 326 5.32 20.50 0.67
N ILE A 327 5.04 20.86 -0.60
CA ILE A 327 3.87 20.38 -1.35
C ILE A 327 3.83 18.87 -1.58
N ASP A 328 4.99 18.21 -1.55
CA ASP A 328 5.05 16.77 -1.73
C ASP A 328 4.50 16.05 -0.49
N PHE A 329 4.83 16.49 0.73
CA PHE A 329 4.25 15.98 1.97
C PHE A 329 2.76 16.31 2.10
N GLU A 330 2.33 17.53 1.74
CA GLU A 330 0.90 17.91 1.70
C GLU A 330 0.10 17.06 0.71
N ASN A 331 0.68 16.74 -0.45
CA ASN A 331 0.07 15.87 -1.45
C ASN A 331 0.03 14.40 -1.01
N SER A 332 1.08 13.92 -0.33
CA SER A 332 1.12 12.62 0.32
C SER A 332 0.00 12.50 1.36
N GLU A 333 -0.06 13.42 2.32
CA GLU A 333 -1.08 13.47 3.37
C GLU A 333 -2.51 13.41 2.80
N GLY A 334 -2.80 14.24 1.79
CA GLY A 334 -4.12 14.29 1.17
C GLY A 334 -4.51 12.98 0.50
N ASN A 335 -3.59 12.35 -0.25
CA ASN A 335 -3.84 11.07 -0.92
C ASN A 335 -3.95 9.91 0.07
N LEU A 336 -3.09 9.83 1.07
CA LEU A 336 -3.12 8.77 2.08
C LEU A 336 -4.36 8.85 2.97
N SER A 337 -4.81 10.06 3.32
CA SER A 337 -6.07 10.26 4.03
C SER A 337 -7.28 9.79 3.22
N LYS A 338 -7.27 10.07 1.91
CA LYS A 338 -8.31 9.58 0.98
C LYS A 338 -8.25 8.06 0.84
N ALA A 339 -7.05 7.49 0.66
CA ALA A 339 -6.85 6.05 0.60
C ALA A 339 -7.38 5.36 1.88
N ASN A 340 -7.07 5.89 3.06
CA ASN A 340 -7.55 5.34 4.32
C ASN A 340 -9.08 5.31 4.43
N SER A 341 -9.75 6.36 3.93
CA SER A 341 -11.22 6.39 3.88
C SER A 341 -11.77 5.27 3.00
N ASP A 342 -11.16 5.04 1.83
CA ASP A 342 -11.58 3.98 0.91
C ASP A 342 -11.25 2.59 1.46
N LEU A 343 -10.06 2.39 2.05
CA LEU A 343 -9.65 1.10 2.61
C LEU A 343 -10.53 0.67 3.78
N VAL A 344 -10.91 1.60 4.68
CA VAL A 344 -11.87 1.32 5.77
C VAL A 344 -13.23 0.91 5.18
N PHE A 345 -13.75 1.70 4.23
CA PHE A 345 -15.01 1.37 3.59
C PHE A 345 -14.98 0.00 2.89
N LEU A 346 -13.91 -0.28 2.14
CA LEU A 346 -13.73 -1.56 1.45
C LEU A 346 -13.67 -2.72 2.44
N GLY A 347 -12.84 -2.63 3.50
CA GLY A 347 -12.68 -3.67 4.51
C GLY A 347 -13.99 -4.02 5.19
N ASP A 348 -14.74 -3.01 5.61
CA ASP A 348 -16.04 -3.20 6.27
C ASP A 348 -17.10 -3.78 5.31
N TYR A 349 -17.08 -3.33 4.05
CA TYR A 349 -18.15 -3.66 3.10
C TYR A 349 -18.00 -5.04 2.47
N VAL A 350 -16.77 -5.43 2.03
CA VAL A 350 -16.56 -6.68 1.29
C VAL A 350 -16.78 -7.93 2.14
N THR A 351 -16.72 -7.80 3.47
CA THR A 351 -16.95 -8.90 4.42
C THR A 351 -18.43 -9.13 4.72
N THR A 352 -19.33 -8.31 4.18
CA THR A 352 -20.76 -8.37 4.45
C THR A 352 -21.56 -8.67 3.18
N SER A 353 -22.42 -9.68 3.21
CA SER A 353 -23.35 -10.01 2.12
C SER A 353 -24.69 -10.44 2.67
N ARG A 354 -25.78 -10.21 1.92
CA ARG A 354 -27.12 -10.65 2.30
C ARG A 354 -27.32 -12.10 1.93
N LEU A 355 -27.67 -12.92 2.92
CA LEU A 355 -27.87 -14.37 2.76
C LEU A 355 -26.62 -15.00 2.11
N GLN A 356 -26.79 -15.74 1.01
CA GLN A 356 -25.70 -16.40 0.32
C GLN A 356 -24.97 -15.48 -0.67
N ARG A 357 -25.62 -14.44 -1.18
CA ARG A 357 -25.06 -13.37 -2.01
C ARG A 357 -26.08 -12.26 -2.25
N ASP A 358 -25.59 -11.02 -2.31
CA ASP A 358 -26.17 -9.92 -3.08
C ASP A 358 -25.13 -9.35 -4.09
N LEU A 359 -25.53 -8.44 -4.97
CA LEU A 359 -24.67 -7.95 -6.05
C LEU A 359 -23.86 -6.69 -5.66
N SER A 360 -24.10 -6.11 -4.49
CA SER A 360 -23.51 -4.83 -4.10
C SER A 360 -21.98 -4.90 -3.95
N ASP A 361 -21.46 -6.06 -3.56
CA ASP A 361 -20.02 -6.32 -3.47
C ASP A 361 -19.30 -6.14 -4.82
N SER A 362 -19.91 -6.56 -5.92
CA SER A 362 -19.35 -6.44 -7.27
C SER A 362 -19.12 -4.97 -7.66
N THR A 363 -20.05 -4.07 -7.27
CA THR A 363 -19.89 -2.63 -7.49
C THR A 363 -18.75 -2.06 -6.65
N VAL A 364 -18.63 -2.49 -5.39
CA VAL A 364 -17.65 -1.97 -4.44
C VAL A 364 -16.22 -2.46 -4.77
N LYS A 365 -16.06 -3.73 -5.09
CA LYS A 365 -14.75 -4.32 -5.46
C LYS A 365 -14.08 -3.63 -6.66
N ARG A 366 -14.84 -2.99 -7.57
CA ARG A 366 -14.28 -2.20 -8.67
C ARG A 366 -13.52 -0.95 -8.21
N ASN A 367 -13.68 -0.52 -6.95
CA ASN A 367 -13.00 0.64 -6.37
C ASN A 367 -11.68 0.27 -5.65
N VAL A 368 -11.32 -1.00 -5.54
CA VAL A 368 -10.04 -1.42 -4.92
C VAL A 368 -8.85 -0.75 -5.62
N GLY A 369 -8.87 -0.70 -6.96
CA GLY A 369 -7.84 -0.01 -7.74
C GLY A 369 -7.71 1.47 -7.41
N ALA A 370 -8.80 2.17 -7.13
CA ALA A 370 -8.78 3.59 -6.74
C ALA A 370 -8.11 3.78 -5.36
N ALA A 371 -8.42 2.92 -4.39
CA ALA A 371 -7.77 2.96 -3.08
C ALA A 371 -6.25 2.72 -3.19
N LEU A 372 -5.83 1.70 -3.95
CA LEU A 372 -4.42 1.41 -4.19
C LEU A 372 -3.72 2.55 -4.95
N ALA A 373 -4.41 3.20 -5.90
CA ALA A 373 -3.86 4.32 -6.65
C ALA A 373 -3.59 5.53 -5.74
N HIS A 374 -4.49 5.86 -4.82
CA HIS A 374 -4.24 6.89 -3.82
C HIS A 374 -3.08 6.54 -2.89
N CYS A 375 -2.94 5.27 -2.48
CA CYS A 375 -1.76 4.79 -1.74
C CYS A 375 -0.47 5.03 -2.54
N LEU A 376 -0.43 4.58 -3.80
CA LEU A 376 0.75 4.73 -4.68
C LEU A 376 1.16 6.18 -4.87
N ILE A 377 0.19 7.08 -5.10
CA ILE A 377 0.47 8.52 -5.22
C ILE A 377 1.06 9.05 -3.92
N GLY A 378 0.47 8.71 -2.77
CA GLY A 378 0.96 9.15 -1.46
C GLY A 378 2.39 8.68 -1.21
N TYR A 379 2.68 7.40 -1.41
CA TYR A 379 4.04 6.84 -1.22
C TYR A 379 5.06 7.52 -2.14
N SER A 380 4.74 7.63 -3.44
CA SER A 380 5.61 8.32 -4.40
C SER A 380 5.85 9.78 -4.01
N LYS A 381 4.85 10.47 -3.45
CA LYS A 381 4.98 11.84 -2.99
C LYS A 381 5.78 11.98 -1.70
N ALA A 382 5.65 11.04 -0.78
CA ALA A 382 6.51 10.97 0.40
C ALA A 382 7.99 10.79 -0.01
N THR A 383 8.27 9.90 -0.97
CA THR A 383 9.62 9.72 -1.52
C THR A 383 10.14 11.01 -2.17
N ASP A 384 9.35 11.63 -3.08
CA ASP A 384 9.71 12.91 -3.72
C ASP A 384 10.05 13.99 -2.66
N GLY A 385 9.28 14.04 -1.56
CA GLY A 385 9.51 14.97 -0.44
C GLY A 385 10.81 14.69 0.29
N LEU A 386 11.05 13.42 0.67
CA LEU A 386 12.27 13.01 1.38
C LEU A 386 13.53 13.23 0.57
N GLU A 387 13.51 13.04 -0.75
CA GLU A 387 14.64 13.31 -1.63
C GLU A 387 14.98 14.81 -1.75
N LYS A 388 13.99 15.68 -1.50
CA LYS A 388 14.17 17.15 -1.59
C LYS A 388 14.58 17.78 -0.26
N VAL A 389 14.36 17.14 0.89
CA VAL A 389 14.70 17.74 2.17
C VAL A 389 16.21 17.89 2.38
N VAL A 390 16.58 18.93 3.09
CA VAL A 390 17.96 19.22 3.49
C VAL A 390 17.93 19.56 4.98
N PRO A 391 18.40 18.69 5.86
CA PRO A 391 18.50 18.98 7.29
C PRO A 391 19.38 20.20 7.55
N ASN A 392 18.87 21.13 8.36
CA ASN A 392 19.59 22.37 8.68
C ASN A 392 20.25 22.23 10.07
N GLU A 393 21.39 21.54 10.07
CA GLU A 393 22.15 21.28 11.30
C GLU A 393 22.53 22.55 12.06
N ALA A 394 22.79 23.65 11.35
CA ALA A 394 23.15 24.90 11.98
C ALA A 394 22.02 25.44 12.85
N VAL A 395 20.78 25.41 12.36
CA VAL A 395 19.58 25.85 13.11
C VAL A 395 19.32 24.91 14.28
N MET A 396 19.43 23.59 14.08
CA MET A 396 19.25 22.61 15.15
C MET A 396 20.23 22.81 16.30
N ARG A 397 21.53 23.05 15.98
CA ARG A 397 22.57 23.32 16.97
C ARG A 397 22.41 24.68 17.65
N GLU A 398 21.99 25.71 16.94
CA GLU A 398 21.71 27.03 17.49
C GLU A 398 20.58 26.99 18.51
N GLU A 399 19.48 26.32 18.19
CA GLU A 399 18.33 26.18 19.10
C GLU A 399 18.70 25.39 20.35
N LEU A 400 19.47 24.31 20.23
CA LEU A 400 20.01 23.59 21.39
C LEU A 400 20.88 24.47 22.26
N ALA A 401 21.75 25.27 21.68
CA ALA A 401 22.62 26.20 22.40
C ALA A 401 21.81 27.28 23.13
N ASP A 402 20.70 27.73 22.55
CA ASP A 402 19.78 28.71 23.14
C ASP A 402 18.84 28.11 24.19
N THR A 403 18.81 26.79 24.33
CA THR A 403 17.89 26.08 25.24
C THR A 403 18.64 25.18 26.24
N PRO A 404 19.66 25.69 26.99
CA PRO A 404 20.47 24.86 27.88
C PRO A 404 19.70 24.26 29.05
N VAL A 405 18.50 24.73 29.36
CA VAL A 405 17.63 24.17 30.39
C VAL A 405 17.30 22.68 30.21
N VAL A 406 17.42 22.17 28.99
CA VAL A 406 17.11 20.76 28.63
C VAL A 406 18.10 19.76 29.24
N ILE A 407 19.31 20.21 29.70
CA ILE A 407 20.21 19.31 30.43
C ILE A 407 19.79 19.12 31.89
N GLY A 408 18.75 19.84 32.35
CA GLY A 408 18.29 19.76 33.76
C GLY A 408 17.88 18.36 34.19
N GLU A 409 17.39 17.53 33.28
CA GLU A 409 17.08 16.11 33.52
C GLU A 409 18.35 15.32 33.82
N ALA A 410 19.40 15.47 33.01
CA ALA A 410 20.69 14.83 33.24
C ALA A 410 21.27 15.25 34.60
N VAL A 411 21.27 16.55 34.87
CA VAL A 411 21.80 17.10 36.12
C VAL A 411 21.07 16.50 37.34
N GLN A 412 19.75 16.52 37.37
CA GLN A 412 19.01 15.93 38.50
C GLN A 412 19.24 14.42 38.64
N THR A 413 19.41 13.73 37.53
CA THR A 413 19.62 12.27 37.52
C THR A 413 21.01 11.91 38.07
N ILE A 414 22.04 12.65 37.65
CA ILE A 414 23.42 12.49 38.20
C ILE A 414 23.42 12.79 39.70
N LEU A 415 22.81 13.92 40.14
CA LEU A 415 22.74 14.26 41.56
C LEU A 415 22.00 13.21 42.40
N ARG A 416 20.93 12.60 41.84
CA ARG A 416 20.24 11.47 42.52
C ARG A 416 21.13 10.24 42.64
N ARG A 417 21.95 9.95 41.63
CA ARG A 417 22.95 8.88 41.69
C ARG A 417 23.91 9.09 42.87
N GLU A 418 24.28 10.35 43.14
CA GLU A 418 25.14 10.74 44.25
C GLU A 418 24.39 10.84 45.58
N GLY A 419 23.10 10.57 45.64
CA GLY A 419 22.29 10.54 46.84
C GLY A 419 21.65 11.89 47.25
N ASP A 420 21.67 12.88 46.35
CA ASP A 420 20.99 14.19 46.62
C ASP A 420 19.47 14.01 46.55
N THR A 421 18.80 14.15 47.70
CA THR A 421 17.32 14.04 47.82
C THR A 421 16.59 15.25 47.27
N ASP A 422 17.26 16.39 47.15
CA ASP A 422 16.71 17.68 46.72
C ASP A 422 17.08 18.01 45.24
N ALA A 423 17.68 17.07 44.52
CA ALA A 423 18.16 17.27 43.16
C ALA A 423 17.15 17.94 42.22
N TYR A 424 15.89 17.50 42.26
CA TYR A 424 14.83 18.07 41.42
C TYR A 424 14.52 19.54 41.81
N GLU A 425 14.43 19.85 43.13
CA GLU A 425 14.11 21.19 43.58
C GLU A 425 15.24 22.17 43.23
N ARG A 426 16.50 21.73 43.30
CA ARG A 426 17.66 22.57 42.93
C ARG A 426 17.59 22.99 41.43
N VAL A 427 17.31 22.04 40.55
CA VAL A 427 17.18 22.32 39.08
C VAL A 427 15.95 23.18 38.81
N LYS A 428 14.83 22.91 39.48
CA LYS A 428 13.59 23.67 39.37
C LYS A 428 13.79 25.13 39.81
N ASP A 429 14.48 25.38 40.92
CA ASP A 429 14.74 26.75 41.44
C ASP A 429 15.68 27.52 40.49
N LEU A 430 16.59 26.83 39.82
CA LEU A 430 17.43 27.45 38.81
C LEU A 430 16.61 27.86 37.58
N SER A 431 15.66 27.05 37.13
CA SER A 431 14.99 27.15 35.82
C SER A 431 13.65 27.92 35.85
N ARG A 432 12.92 27.90 36.96
CA ARG A 432 11.56 28.41 37.01
C ARG A 432 11.47 29.93 36.78
N GLY A 433 10.84 30.32 35.66
CA GLY A 433 10.57 31.73 35.32
C GLY A 433 11.77 32.57 34.95
N LYS A 434 12.91 31.93 34.65
CA LYS A 434 14.14 32.62 34.25
C LYS A 434 14.68 32.01 32.94
N ARG A 435 15.36 32.86 32.14
CA ARG A 435 16.20 32.33 31.04
C ARG A 435 17.48 31.78 31.68
N VAL A 436 17.67 30.47 31.56
CA VAL A 436 18.85 29.77 32.08
C VAL A 436 19.93 29.71 30.99
N THR A 437 21.17 29.91 31.39
CA THR A 437 22.36 29.76 30.55
C THR A 437 23.21 28.59 31.07
N LEU A 438 24.14 28.07 30.23
CA LEU A 438 25.12 27.08 30.70
C LEU A 438 25.96 27.61 31.87
N ASP A 439 26.25 28.93 31.93
CA ASP A 439 27.01 29.51 33.02
C ASP A 439 26.22 29.49 34.34
N ASN A 440 24.89 29.58 34.27
CA ASN A 440 24.07 29.38 35.46
C ASN A 440 24.16 27.95 36.03
N PHE A 441 24.20 26.96 35.13
CA PHE A 441 24.44 25.56 35.53
C PHE A 441 25.85 25.37 36.07
N ARG A 442 26.87 25.95 35.45
CA ARG A 442 28.26 25.88 35.92
C ARG A 442 28.44 26.46 37.31
N ALA A 443 27.81 27.62 37.56
CA ALA A 443 27.81 28.24 38.88
C ALA A 443 27.13 27.35 39.93
N LEU A 444 25.98 26.73 39.58
CA LEU A 444 25.36 25.71 40.43
C LEU A 444 26.30 24.55 40.73
N PHE A 445 27.03 24.03 39.73
CA PHE A 445 27.93 22.90 39.90
C PHE A 445 29.12 23.23 40.80
N ASP A 446 29.60 24.46 40.79
CA ASP A 446 30.65 24.93 41.67
C ASP A 446 30.25 24.94 43.14
N ASP A 447 28.96 25.16 43.43
CA ASP A 447 28.39 25.24 44.77
C ASP A 447 27.93 23.87 45.33
N LEU A 448 27.95 22.78 44.52
CA LEU A 448 27.53 21.45 44.95
C LEU A 448 28.61 20.79 45.84
N ASP A 449 28.15 20.04 46.85
CA ASP A 449 28.98 19.18 47.66
C ASP A 449 29.02 17.77 47.02
N VAL A 450 29.84 17.62 45.97
CA VAL A 450 30.03 16.38 45.20
C VAL A 450 31.53 16.19 44.92
N ASP A 451 31.92 14.94 44.66
CA ASP A 451 33.28 14.62 44.25
C ASP A 451 33.71 15.38 43.02
N GLU A 452 35.03 15.63 42.87
CA GLU A 452 35.57 16.40 41.75
C GLU A 452 35.32 15.75 40.38
N ASP A 453 35.31 14.42 40.31
CA ASP A 453 35.00 13.66 39.09
C ASP A 453 33.54 13.89 38.67
N VAL A 454 32.60 13.87 39.65
CA VAL A 454 31.18 14.15 39.38
C VAL A 454 30.97 15.59 38.93
N ARG A 455 31.71 16.53 39.58
CA ARG A 455 31.67 17.95 39.20
C ARG A 455 32.19 18.14 37.75
N ALA A 456 33.25 17.43 37.37
CA ALA A 456 33.79 17.45 36.01
C ALA A 456 32.78 16.86 34.99
N GLU A 457 32.12 15.76 35.33
CA GLU A 457 31.04 15.16 34.55
C GLU A 457 29.89 16.15 34.31
N LEU A 458 29.40 16.80 35.35
CA LEU A 458 28.35 17.82 35.25
C LEU A 458 28.76 19.01 34.39
N LYS A 459 30.00 19.50 34.53
CA LYS A 459 30.53 20.60 33.70
C LYS A 459 30.75 20.26 32.24
N ALA A 460 30.89 18.98 31.90
CA ALA A 460 31.01 18.51 30.53
C ALA A 460 29.67 18.43 29.81
N LEU A 461 28.54 18.46 30.54
CA LEU A 461 27.22 18.38 29.93
C LEU A 461 26.95 19.61 29.04
N THR A 462 26.50 19.32 27.82
CA THR A 462 25.99 20.32 26.88
C THR A 462 24.72 19.76 26.22
N PRO A 463 23.76 20.61 25.81
CA PRO A 463 22.58 20.12 25.09
C PRO A 463 22.92 19.25 23.89
N ALA A 464 23.91 19.64 23.08
CA ALA A 464 24.29 18.91 21.88
C ALA A 464 24.97 17.54 22.14
N ALA A 465 25.53 17.33 23.33
CA ALA A 465 26.13 16.05 23.72
C ALA A 465 25.20 15.16 24.55
N TYR A 466 24.02 15.66 24.92
CA TYR A 466 23.05 14.92 25.74
C TYR A 466 22.02 14.21 24.87
N THR A 467 22.47 13.39 23.95
CA THR A 467 21.62 12.60 23.04
C THR A 467 21.52 11.13 23.43
N GLY A 468 22.16 10.73 24.53
CA GLY A 468 22.21 9.32 24.95
C GLY A 468 22.87 8.44 23.90
N VAL A 469 22.23 7.33 23.55
CA VAL A 469 22.65 6.36 22.53
C VAL A 469 21.85 6.51 21.23
N ALA A 470 21.33 7.72 20.95
CA ALA A 470 20.44 7.94 19.79
C ALA A 470 21.11 7.60 18.45
N ASP A 471 22.42 7.80 18.33
CA ASP A 471 23.21 7.44 17.15
C ASP A 471 23.34 5.90 17.01
N GLU A 472 23.54 5.17 18.12
CA GLU A 472 23.65 3.71 18.12
C GLU A 472 22.32 3.04 17.73
N LEU A 473 21.17 3.61 18.14
CA LEU A 473 19.82 3.09 17.82
C LEU A 473 19.53 3.07 16.31
N VAL A 474 20.29 3.81 15.49
CA VAL A 474 20.15 3.75 14.03
C VAL A 474 20.65 2.42 13.48
N ASP A 475 21.56 1.75 14.16
CA ASP A 475 22.09 0.44 13.74
C ASP A 475 21.04 -0.68 13.88
N ASP A 476 20.06 -0.52 14.78
CA ASP A 476 18.95 -1.47 14.95
C ASP A 476 18.02 -1.57 13.72
N LEU A 477 18.18 -0.68 12.72
CA LEU A 477 17.44 -0.77 11.45
C LEU A 477 17.84 -1.97 10.57
N ASP A 478 19.00 -2.56 10.85
CA ASP A 478 19.55 -3.69 10.11
C ASP A 478 19.20 -5.06 10.75
N GLU A 479 18.60 -5.05 11.96
CA GLU A 479 18.10 -6.24 12.67
C GLU A 479 16.63 -6.54 12.31
#